data_3a91d8370251bc44484ce909d5fce440
#
_entry.id   3a91d8370251bc44484ce909d5fce440
#
_cell.length_a   1.000
_cell.length_b   1.000
_cell.length_c   1.000
_cell.angle_alpha   90.00
_cell.angle_beta   90.00
_cell.angle_gamma   90.00
#
_symmetry.space_group_name_H-M   'P 1'
#
loop_
_entity.id
_entity.type
_entity.pdbx_description
1 polymer ?
#
loop_
_entity_poly.entity_id
_entity_poly.type
_entity_poly.pdbx_seq_one_letter_code
_entity_poly.pdbx_strand_id
1 'polypeptide(L)'
;MAFIEAKDYRFFYPDEVEPAVFVEQMEIKQGTITLLVGPSGCGKTTLLRKLAGETGIRGREEGSLINQSKGCAYVWQNPDNQIVTDRVSYEIVFGLENIGMEQQQMKRRLAEVISSFGLENLATRDTMTLSGGEKQLLNIASGLAMNPELMILDEPTSQLDPVAARRIYDLIRQINEEFGVTIVIAEQRLEDLVAFVDEVICMTDGKIEKIGEPRTIQSRLKDTIFEEFLPAYLQLEDGLLTKKEARIWFEENYESTVLPDGDEEKIERKQTSSQDFSLKNIWFRYEKKSPDVLKETKGRFAANTISCLVGGNGSGKTTLLRLMAGQLRPYHGKMSSVNFSYLPQNPMYLLLEETVQKEWDKMSQCSKELFLRFGLEGLKKRNPQDLSGGEKQRLALCVALGKEADYYFLDEPTKGMDAKSKKIFGEVLKEWTKKEKSIVMVSHDMEFIAKYADEISLLYQGEIIVQCPVREFMEENQFYTTGMNRVTRRVNPHIITIEDVKKYAKRKNSQ
;
A
#
# COMPACT_ATOMS: atom_id res chain seq x y z
N MET A 1 -8.19 -27.83 19.17
CA MET A 1 -9.34 -27.02 19.66
C MET A 1 -9.23 -25.67 18.98
N ALA A 2 -10.35 -25.08 18.59
CA ALA A 2 -10.34 -23.73 18.04
C ALA A 2 -9.86 -22.74 19.11
N PHE A 3 -8.95 -21.84 18.74
CA PHE A 3 -8.42 -20.79 19.60
C PHE A 3 -9.34 -19.56 19.57
N ILE A 4 -9.88 -19.27 18.39
CA ILE A 4 -10.96 -18.31 18.20
C ILE A 4 -12.05 -19.00 17.40
N GLU A 5 -13.30 -18.87 17.83
CA GLU A 5 -14.48 -19.44 17.18
C GLU A 5 -15.58 -18.40 17.05
N ALA A 6 -16.17 -18.29 15.86
CA ALA A 6 -17.36 -17.48 15.62
C ALA A 6 -18.45 -18.33 14.97
N LYS A 7 -19.70 -18.22 15.45
CA LYS A 7 -20.88 -18.89 14.91
C LYS A 7 -22.06 -17.94 14.84
N ASP A 8 -22.65 -17.82 13.66
CA ASP A 8 -23.76 -16.91 13.37
C ASP A 8 -23.55 -15.49 13.93
N TYR A 9 -22.27 -15.08 14.02
CA TYR A 9 -21.89 -13.82 14.64
C TYR A 9 -22.21 -12.64 13.72
N ARG A 10 -22.94 -11.65 14.26
CA ARG A 10 -23.29 -10.40 13.58
C ARG A 10 -22.95 -9.22 14.45
N PHE A 11 -22.40 -8.19 13.85
CA PHE A 11 -22.16 -6.90 14.51
C PHE A 11 -22.80 -5.78 13.70
N PHE A 12 -23.57 -4.94 14.41
CA PHE A 12 -24.27 -3.78 13.85
C PHE A 12 -23.76 -2.52 14.53
N TYR A 13 -23.40 -1.51 13.74
CA TYR A 13 -23.15 -0.18 14.29
C TYR A 13 -24.47 0.46 14.78
N PRO A 14 -24.39 1.50 15.69
CA PRO A 14 -25.60 2.20 16.12
C PRO A 14 -26.39 2.73 14.92
N ASP A 15 -27.70 2.58 14.98
CA ASP A 15 -28.66 3.04 13.97
C ASP A 15 -28.56 2.36 12.58
N GLU A 16 -27.72 1.33 12.42
CA GLU A 16 -27.64 0.53 11.20
C GLU A 16 -28.53 -0.72 11.28
N VAL A 17 -29.26 -1.00 10.20
CA VAL A 17 -30.13 -2.18 10.08
C VAL A 17 -29.36 -3.38 9.54
N GLU A 18 -28.43 -3.15 8.62
CA GLU A 18 -27.58 -4.18 8.04
C GLU A 18 -26.35 -4.42 8.92
N PRO A 19 -25.91 -5.67 9.09
CA PRO A 19 -24.71 -5.97 9.86
C PRO A 19 -23.46 -5.49 9.11
N ALA A 20 -22.59 -4.77 9.83
CA ALA A 20 -21.27 -4.41 9.32
C ALA A 20 -20.32 -5.62 9.21
N VAL A 21 -20.60 -6.67 9.99
CA VAL A 21 -19.91 -7.96 9.95
C VAL A 21 -20.92 -9.08 10.17
N PHE A 22 -20.86 -10.09 9.30
CA PHE A 22 -21.58 -11.35 9.45
C PHE A 22 -20.64 -12.53 9.19
N VAL A 23 -20.49 -13.39 10.19
CA VAL A 23 -19.69 -14.61 10.18
C VAL A 23 -20.60 -15.79 10.47
N GLU A 24 -20.89 -16.60 9.47
CA GLU A 24 -21.68 -17.82 9.63
C GLU A 24 -20.92 -18.83 10.50
N GLN A 25 -19.68 -19.15 10.08
CA GLN A 25 -18.75 -19.99 10.82
C GLN A 25 -17.32 -19.60 10.52
N MET A 26 -16.48 -19.49 11.56
CA MET A 26 -15.05 -19.25 11.45
C MET A 26 -14.32 -19.87 12.64
N GLU A 27 -13.20 -20.50 12.37
CA GLU A 27 -12.30 -21.06 13.38
C GLU A 27 -10.88 -20.64 13.09
N ILE A 28 -10.14 -20.11 14.08
CA ILE A 28 -8.71 -19.83 13.99
C ILE A 28 -8.00 -20.74 14.97
N LYS A 29 -6.99 -21.45 14.50
CA LYS A 29 -6.18 -22.38 15.32
C LYS A 29 -5.07 -21.63 16.04
N GLN A 30 -4.69 -22.12 17.22
CA GLN A 30 -3.56 -21.57 17.98
C GLN A 30 -2.25 -21.75 17.22
N GLY A 31 -1.40 -20.72 17.24
CA GLY A 31 -0.07 -20.76 16.61
C GLY A 31 -0.08 -20.61 15.09
N THR A 32 -1.23 -20.34 14.47
CA THR A 32 -1.32 -20.11 13.01
C THR A 32 -1.28 -18.65 12.64
N ILE A 33 -0.90 -18.38 11.38
CA ILE A 33 -1.02 -17.06 10.74
C ILE A 33 -2.23 -17.09 9.81
N THR A 34 -3.26 -16.33 10.13
CA THR A 34 -4.47 -16.19 9.33
C THR A 34 -4.48 -14.85 8.61
N LEU A 35 -4.64 -14.88 7.29
CA LEU A 35 -4.70 -13.71 6.44
C LEU A 35 -6.15 -13.36 6.08
N LEU A 36 -6.58 -12.14 6.39
CA LEU A 36 -7.90 -11.61 6.05
C LEU A 36 -7.79 -10.67 4.82
N VAL A 37 -8.48 -11.03 3.74
CA VAL A 37 -8.44 -10.33 2.45
C VAL A 37 -9.82 -9.81 2.06
N GLY A 38 -9.87 -8.64 1.46
CA GLY A 38 -11.11 -8.08 0.93
C GLY A 38 -11.01 -6.60 0.58
N PRO A 39 -11.98 -6.05 -0.16
CA PRO A 39 -12.03 -4.65 -0.53
C PRO A 39 -11.99 -3.69 0.67
N SER A 40 -11.60 -2.45 0.41
CA SER A 40 -11.72 -1.40 1.43
C SER A 40 -13.18 -1.20 1.84
N GLY A 41 -13.42 -1.09 3.16
CA GLY A 41 -14.77 -0.91 3.69
C GLY A 41 -15.60 -2.20 3.84
N CYS A 42 -15.09 -3.39 3.48
CA CYS A 42 -15.83 -4.65 3.62
C CYS A 42 -15.95 -5.19 5.05
N GLY A 43 -15.50 -4.44 6.08
CA GLY A 43 -15.65 -4.83 7.48
C GLY A 43 -14.44 -5.49 8.14
N LYS A 44 -13.27 -5.61 7.47
CA LYS A 44 -12.05 -6.24 8.03
C LYS A 44 -11.64 -5.67 9.39
N THR A 45 -11.43 -4.36 9.46
CA THR A 45 -11.05 -3.67 10.70
C THR A 45 -12.09 -3.90 11.81
N THR A 46 -13.39 -3.89 11.49
CA THR A 46 -14.46 -4.16 12.46
C THR A 46 -14.35 -5.58 13.00
N LEU A 47 -14.16 -6.58 12.15
CA LEU A 47 -13.95 -7.96 12.55
C LEU A 47 -12.69 -8.09 13.41
N LEU A 48 -11.54 -7.55 12.97
CA LEU A 48 -10.28 -7.61 13.72
C LEU A 48 -10.39 -7.02 15.12
N ARG A 49 -11.05 -5.87 15.27
CA ARG A 49 -11.27 -5.22 16.57
C ARG A 49 -12.18 -6.07 17.48
N LYS A 50 -13.17 -6.75 16.91
CA LYS A 50 -14.01 -7.70 17.67
C LYS A 50 -13.25 -8.95 18.07
N LEU A 51 -12.39 -9.48 17.19
CA LEU A 51 -11.47 -10.58 17.54
C LEU A 51 -10.50 -10.19 18.66
N ALA A 52 -10.06 -8.94 18.70
CA ALA A 52 -9.23 -8.41 19.79
C ALA A 52 -9.97 -8.28 21.13
N GLY A 53 -11.27 -8.46 21.16
CA GLY A 53 -12.10 -8.25 22.36
C GLY A 53 -12.29 -6.77 22.71
N GLU A 54 -12.17 -5.85 21.73
CA GLU A 54 -12.33 -4.42 21.96
C GLU A 54 -13.77 -4.07 22.32
N THR A 55 -13.98 -3.62 23.56
CA THR A 55 -15.30 -3.22 24.08
C THR A 55 -15.70 -1.79 23.70
N GLY A 56 -14.75 -0.99 23.21
CA GLY A 56 -14.96 0.44 22.87
C GLY A 56 -15.81 0.66 21.62
N ILE A 57 -16.01 -0.33 20.77
CA ILE A 57 -16.88 -0.21 19.61
C ILE A 57 -18.34 -0.38 20.07
N ARG A 58 -19.08 0.72 20.05
CA ARG A 58 -20.52 0.70 20.35
C ARG A 58 -21.26 0.01 19.20
N GLY A 59 -22.20 -0.88 19.56
CA GLY A 59 -23.03 -1.59 18.60
C GLY A 59 -23.78 -2.75 19.22
N ARG A 60 -24.61 -3.40 18.42
CA ARG A 60 -25.37 -4.60 18.80
C ARG A 60 -24.65 -5.83 18.25
N GLU A 61 -24.54 -6.86 19.07
CA GLU A 61 -23.95 -8.15 18.70
C GLU A 61 -24.99 -9.25 18.80
N GLU A 62 -24.96 -10.17 17.83
CA GLU A 62 -25.80 -11.37 17.81
C GLU A 62 -24.92 -12.58 17.47
N GLY A 63 -25.32 -13.79 17.90
CA GLY A 63 -24.54 -15.01 17.72
C GLY A 63 -23.45 -15.17 18.78
N SER A 64 -22.36 -15.87 18.44
CA SER A 64 -21.28 -16.12 19.38
C SER A 64 -19.91 -15.84 18.75
N LEU A 65 -19.05 -15.15 19.48
CA LEU A 65 -17.63 -14.95 19.18
C LEU A 65 -16.85 -15.27 20.46
N ILE A 66 -16.06 -16.34 20.42
CA ILE A 66 -15.27 -16.82 21.54
C ILE A 66 -13.80 -16.65 21.19
N ASN A 67 -13.10 -15.87 21.98
CA ASN A 67 -11.63 -15.74 21.93
C ASN A 67 -11.06 -16.30 23.23
N GLN A 68 -10.22 -17.35 23.13
CA GLN A 68 -9.63 -18.04 24.28
C GLN A 68 -8.25 -17.45 24.67
N SER A 69 -7.74 -16.43 23.96
CA SER A 69 -6.46 -15.84 24.26
C SER A 69 -6.44 -15.13 25.61
N LYS A 70 -5.38 -15.29 26.37
CA LYS A 70 -5.16 -14.59 27.66
C LYS A 70 -4.61 -13.19 27.49
N GLY A 71 -4.17 -12.82 26.29
CA GLY A 71 -3.65 -11.50 25.96
C GLY A 71 -3.61 -11.28 24.46
N CYS A 72 -4.03 -10.10 24.02
CA CYS A 72 -4.05 -9.71 22.63
C CYS A 72 -3.26 -8.40 22.44
N ALA A 73 -2.34 -8.40 21.47
CA ALA A 73 -1.73 -7.18 20.96
C ALA A 73 -2.40 -6.79 19.65
N TYR A 74 -2.80 -5.52 19.53
CA TYR A 74 -3.38 -4.96 18.31
C TYR A 74 -2.44 -3.93 17.70
N VAL A 75 -2.12 -4.06 16.44
CA VAL A 75 -1.29 -3.11 15.68
C VAL A 75 -2.16 -2.43 14.64
N TRP A 76 -2.27 -1.11 14.74
CA TRP A 76 -3.16 -0.30 13.92
C TRP A 76 -2.57 0.02 12.55
N GLN A 77 -3.45 0.27 11.58
CA GLN A 77 -3.09 0.67 10.22
C GLN A 77 -2.22 1.94 10.18
N ASN A 78 -2.51 2.92 11.04
CA ASN A 78 -1.71 4.13 11.16
C ASN A 78 -0.85 4.05 12.43
N PRO A 79 0.48 3.89 12.32
CA PRO A 79 1.35 3.77 13.48
C PRO A 79 1.38 5.03 14.36
N ASP A 80 1.15 6.21 13.80
CA ASP A 80 1.13 7.47 14.56
C ASP A 80 -0.03 7.54 15.57
N ASN A 81 -1.13 6.83 15.30
CA ASN A 81 -2.29 6.82 16.20
C ASN A 81 -2.10 5.91 17.41
N GLN A 82 -1.09 5.04 17.39
CA GLN A 82 -0.83 4.06 18.46
C GLN A 82 0.25 4.53 19.42
N ILE A 83 1.24 5.28 18.94
CA ILE A 83 2.35 5.77 19.74
C ILE A 83 1.87 6.87 20.72
N VAL A 84 2.11 6.66 22.01
CA VAL A 84 1.64 7.52 23.10
C VAL A 84 2.78 8.32 23.73
N THR A 85 4.00 7.76 23.77
CA THR A 85 5.13 8.36 24.45
C THR A 85 6.10 9.07 23.50
N ASP A 86 6.95 9.92 24.03
CA ASP A 86 7.93 10.73 23.29
C ASP A 86 9.22 9.98 22.96
N ARG A 87 9.48 8.79 23.56
CA ARG A 87 10.71 8.02 23.37
C ARG A 87 10.43 6.54 23.08
N VAL A 88 11.25 5.96 22.22
CA VAL A 88 11.18 4.55 21.84
C VAL A 88 11.20 3.61 23.03
N SER A 89 12.15 3.81 23.97
CA SER A 89 12.25 2.96 25.17
C SER A 89 11.03 3.10 26.09
N TYR A 90 10.44 4.28 26.18
CA TYR A 90 9.24 4.52 27.01
C TYR A 90 8.01 3.88 26.37
N GLU A 91 7.90 3.93 25.04
CA GLU A 91 6.80 3.30 24.31
C GLU A 91 6.76 1.77 24.52
N ILE A 92 7.92 1.12 24.50
CA ILE A 92 8.02 -0.32 24.79
C ILE A 92 7.62 -0.65 26.23
N VAL A 93 8.02 0.20 27.19
CA VAL A 93 7.76 0.00 28.61
C VAL A 93 6.33 0.35 29.00
N PHE A 94 5.67 1.27 28.28
CA PHE A 94 4.33 1.77 28.58
C PHE A 94 3.30 0.65 28.76
N GLY A 95 3.28 -0.33 27.84
CA GLY A 95 2.39 -1.51 27.97
C GLY A 95 2.71 -2.37 29.19
N LEU A 96 3.99 -2.51 29.51
CA LEU A 96 4.45 -3.31 30.66
C LEU A 96 4.07 -2.68 32.00
N GLU A 97 4.13 -1.33 32.10
CA GLU A 97 3.67 -0.58 33.26
C GLU A 97 2.15 -0.74 33.46
N ASN A 98 1.37 -0.68 32.38
CA ASN A 98 -0.08 -0.82 32.44
C ASN A 98 -0.54 -2.20 32.93
N ILE A 99 0.23 -3.26 32.66
CA ILE A 99 -0.05 -4.61 33.20
C ILE A 99 0.54 -4.84 34.59
N GLY A 100 1.18 -3.81 35.20
CA GLY A 100 1.70 -3.89 36.56
C GLY A 100 2.99 -4.72 36.70
N MET A 101 3.83 -4.81 35.67
CA MET A 101 5.09 -5.56 35.71
C MET A 101 6.10 -4.88 36.65
N GLU A 102 6.86 -5.66 37.42
CA GLU A 102 7.91 -5.13 38.29
C GLU A 102 9.04 -4.44 37.52
N GLN A 103 9.63 -3.37 38.10
CA GLN A 103 10.64 -2.55 37.44
C GLN A 103 11.86 -3.35 36.93
N GLN A 104 12.30 -4.34 37.68
CA GLN A 104 13.44 -5.18 37.26
C GLN A 104 13.11 -6.05 36.09
N GLN A 105 11.89 -6.62 36.05
CA GLN A 105 11.38 -7.40 34.93
C GLN A 105 11.18 -6.53 33.70
N MET A 106 10.65 -5.31 33.84
CA MET A 106 10.51 -4.35 32.74
C MET A 106 11.85 -4.00 32.10
N LYS A 107 12.89 -3.73 32.91
CA LYS A 107 14.24 -3.45 32.39
C LYS A 107 14.81 -4.63 31.58
N ARG A 108 14.61 -5.86 32.07
CA ARG A 108 15.03 -7.05 31.36
C ARG A 108 14.28 -7.22 30.04
N ARG A 109 12.94 -7.11 30.06
CA ARG A 109 12.08 -7.21 28.88
C ARG A 109 12.39 -6.14 27.84
N LEU A 110 12.61 -4.90 28.28
CA LEU A 110 13.04 -3.80 27.41
C LEU A 110 14.36 -4.13 26.69
N ALA A 111 15.36 -4.64 27.41
CA ALA A 111 16.65 -4.97 26.83
C ALA A 111 16.52 -6.15 25.82
N GLU A 112 15.74 -7.16 26.15
CA GLU A 112 15.44 -8.30 25.27
C GLU A 112 14.78 -7.82 23.97
N VAL A 113 13.74 -6.99 24.06
CA VAL A 113 13.00 -6.48 22.88
C VAL A 113 13.89 -5.56 22.04
N ILE A 114 14.59 -4.61 22.65
CA ILE A 114 15.51 -3.71 21.93
C ILE A 114 16.53 -4.52 21.12
N SER A 115 17.14 -5.52 21.74
CA SER A 115 18.16 -6.35 21.09
C SER A 115 17.56 -7.23 19.99
N SER A 116 16.42 -7.88 20.25
CA SER A 116 15.79 -8.79 19.27
C SER A 116 15.27 -8.06 18.03
N PHE A 117 14.87 -6.80 18.16
CA PHE A 117 14.34 -5.99 17.08
C PHE A 117 15.36 -5.04 16.43
N GLY A 118 16.62 -5.02 16.91
CA GLY A 118 17.68 -4.15 16.41
C GLY A 118 17.38 -2.65 16.64
N LEU A 119 16.76 -2.32 17.78
CA LEU A 119 16.32 -0.97 18.12
C LEU A 119 17.37 -0.19 18.95
N GLU A 120 18.59 -0.70 19.12
CA GLU A 120 19.62 -0.11 20.00
C GLU A 120 19.91 1.35 19.64
N ASN A 121 20.03 1.66 18.35
CA ASN A 121 20.30 3.01 17.86
C ASN A 121 19.08 3.93 17.92
N LEU A 122 17.90 3.38 18.16
CA LEU A 122 16.63 4.11 18.21
C LEU A 122 16.12 4.28 19.64
N ALA A 123 16.61 3.51 20.62
CA ALA A 123 16.07 3.40 21.98
C ALA A 123 15.90 4.74 22.70
N THR A 124 16.79 5.71 22.47
CA THR A 124 16.78 7.04 23.08
C THR A 124 16.19 8.13 22.18
N ARG A 125 15.82 7.79 20.93
CA ARG A 125 15.27 8.76 19.97
C ARG A 125 13.85 9.14 20.31
N ASP A 126 13.51 10.36 19.91
CA ASP A 126 12.14 10.86 19.91
C ASP A 126 11.30 10.11 18.87
N THR A 127 10.15 9.59 19.28
CA THR A 127 9.22 8.82 18.42
C THR A 127 8.71 9.61 17.23
N MET A 128 8.59 10.94 17.36
CA MET A 128 8.18 11.82 16.27
C MET A 128 9.22 11.91 15.15
N THR A 129 10.49 11.58 15.43
CA THR A 129 11.58 11.62 14.45
C THR A 129 11.75 10.31 13.68
N LEU A 130 10.99 9.28 14.04
CA LEU A 130 11.04 7.97 13.40
C LEU A 130 10.36 8.00 12.01
N SER A 131 10.92 7.22 11.08
CA SER A 131 10.25 6.91 9.82
C SER A 131 9.00 6.03 10.04
N GLY A 132 8.10 5.99 9.07
CA GLY A 132 6.90 5.15 9.16
C GLY A 132 7.21 3.66 9.42
N GLY A 133 8.27 3.13 8.79
CA GLY A 133 8.72 1.74 9.03
C GLY A 133 9.29 1.52 10.44
N GLU A 134 10.05 2.48 10.98
CA GLU A 134 10.56 2.41 12.36
C GLU A 134 9.42 2.52 13.38
N LYS A 135 8.41 3.36 13.14
CA LYS A 135 7.21 3.45 13.98
C LYS A 135 6.42 2.15 13.98
N GLN A 136 6.23 1.54 12.81
CA GLN A 136 5.54 0.26 12.71
C GLN A 136 6.29 -0.87 13.42
N LEU A 137 7.61 -0.91 13.26
CA LEU A 137 8.46 -1.83 13.98
C LEU A 137 8.35 -1.64 15.50
N LEU A 138 8.33 -0.39 15.97
CA LEU A 138 8.15 -0.04 17.38
C LEU A 138 6.79 -0.54 17.91
N ASN A 139 5.69 -0.35 17.16
CA ASN A 139 4.36 -0.80 17.57
C ASN A 139 4.28 -2.33 17.71
N ILE A 140 4.88 -3.07 16.77
CA ILE A 140 4.96 -4.54 16.84
C ILE A 140 5.83 -4.96 18.03
N ALA A 141 6.98 -4.32 18.24
CA ALA A 141 7.89 -4.60 19.34
C ALA A 141 7.23 -4.33 20.70
N SER A 142 6.51 -3.20 20.85
CA SER A 142 5.77 -2.86 22.06
C SER A 142 4.64 -3.85 22.35
N GLY A 143 3.93 -4.29 21.30
CA GLY A 143 2.92 -5.33 21.42
C GLY A 143 3.50 -6.67 21.87
N LEU A 144 4.61 -7.11 21.26
CA LEU A 144 5.25 -8.38 21.61
C LEU A 144 5.89 -8.34 23.01
N ALA A 145 6.34 -7.18 23.49
CA ALA A 145 6.89 -7.02 24.84
C ALA A 145 5.93 -7.52 25.92
N MET A 146 4.63 -7.38 25.73
CA MET A 146 3.58 -7.85 26.64
C MET A 146 3.37 -9.36 26.62
N ASN A 147 4.09 -10.10 25.77
CA ASN A 147 3.98 -11.56 25.59
C ASN A 147 2.55 -12.03 25.27
N PRO A 148 1.93 -11.53 24.19
CA PRO A 148 0.56 -11.88 23.83
C PRO A 148 0.48 -13.30 23.26
N GLU A 149 -0.66 -13.98 23.48
CA GLU A 149 -0.98 -15.24 22.78
C GLU A 149 -1.58 -14.99 21.39
N LEU A 150 -2.16 -13.79 21.17
CA LEU A 150 -2.76 -13.34 19.91
C LEU A 150 -2.18 -11.98 19.52
N MET A 151 -1.77 -11.85 18.26
CA MET A 151 -1.40 -10.56 17.66
C MET A 151 -2.29 -10.30 16.45
N ILE A 152 -2.93 -9.15 16.45
CA ILE A 152 -3.79 -8.70 15.35
C ILE A 152 -3.15 -7.50 14.67
N LEU A 153 -3.00 -7.58 13.35
CA LEU A 153 -2.31 -6.59 12.53
C LEU A 153 -3.27 -6.08 11.45
N ASP A 154 -3.66 -4.82 11.55
CA ASP A 154 -4.59 -4.19 10.60
C ASP A 154 -3.81 -3.38 9.56
N GLU A 155 -3.64 -3.93 8.36
CA GLU A 155 -2.88 -3.37 7.23
C GLU A 155 -1.51 -2.80 7.64
N PRO A 156 -0.64 -3.58 8.34
CA PRO A 156 0.59 -3.09 8.96
C PRO A 156 1.60 -2.55 7.97
N THR A 157 1.48 -2.86 6.67
CA THR A 157 2.44 -2.41 5.66
C THR A 157 1.88 -1.38 4.67
N SER A 158 0.63 -0.96 4.83
CA SER A 158 -0.07 -0.04 3.91
C SER A 158 0.64 1.31 3.71
N GLN A 159 1.42 1.75 4.70
CA GLN A 159 2.15 3.01 4.67
C GLN A 159 3.65 2.87 4.37
N LEU A 160 4.13 1.66 4.12
CA LEU A 160 5.54 1.34 3.98
C LEU A 160 5.97 1.21 2.52
N ASP A 161 7.24 1.49 2.26
CA ASP A 161 7.85 1.10 1.00
C ASP A 161 8.05 -0.43 0.93
N PRO A 162 8.26 -0.99 -0.28
CA PRO A 162 8.37 -2.45 -0.45
C PRO A 162 9.50 -3.11 0.36
N VAL A 163 10.58 -2.39 0.67
CA VAL A 163 11.71 -2.93 1.45
C VAL A 163 11.35 -2.99 2.93
N ALA A 164 10.76 -1.91 3.46
CA ALA A 164 10.29 -1.88 4.84
C ALA A 164 9.13 -2.88 5.06
N ALA A 165 8.19 -2.97 4.11
CA ALA A 165 7.10 -3.93 4.17
C ALA A 165 7.60 -5.38 4.28
N ARG A 166 8.59 -5.75 3.45
CA ARG A 166 9.19 -7.09 3.51
C ARG A 166 9.82 -7.39 4.87
N ARG A 167 10.55 -6.43 5.46
CA ARG A 167 11.12 -6.60 6.81
C ARG A 167 10.04 -6.86 7.87
N ILE A 168 8.89 -6.19 7.77
CA ILE A 168 7.76 -6.43 8.67
C ILE A 168 7.19 -7.85 8.46
N TYR A 169 7.06 -8.32 7.22
CA TYR A 169 6.59 -9.69 6.95
C TYR A 169 7.56 -10.75 7.46
N ASP A 170 8.87 -10.57 7.24
CA ASP A 170 9.90 -11.46 7.78
C ASP A 170 9.82 -11.51 9.31
N LEU A 171 9.61 -10.38 9.96
CA LEU A 171 9.42 -10.27 11.40
C LEU A 171 8.15 -10.96 11.89
N ILE A 172 7.01 -10.77 11.21
CA ILE A 172 5.73 -11.42 11.54
C ILE A 172 5.90 -12.94 11.49
N ARG A 173 6.56 -13.44 10.45
CA ARG A 173 6.88 -14.86 10.31
C ARG A 173 7.76 -15.35 11.46
N GLN A 174 8.83 -14.62 11.79
CA GLN A 174 9.73 -14.95 12.88
C GLN A 174 8.98 -14.98 14.23
N ILE A 175 8.12 -13.99 14.52
CA ILE A 175 7.30 -13.96 15.73
C ILE A 175 6.44 -15.21 15.87
N ASN A 176 5.81 -15.65 14.79
CA ASN A 176 4.99 -16.86 14.83
C ASN A 176 5.85 -18.14 15.00
N GLU A 177 6.93 -18.29 14.21
CA GLU A 177 7.79 -19.49 14.23
C GLU A 177 8.56 -19.65 15.56
N GLU A 178 9.08 -18.55 16.12
CA GLU A 178 9.93 -18.63 17.33
C GLU A 178 9.13 -18.53 18.64
N PHE A 179 8.06 -17.73 18.68
CA PHE A 179 7.30 -17.49 19.91
C PHE A 179 5.95 -18.20 19.93
N GLY A 180 5.52 -18.82 18.82
CA GLY A 180 4.23 -19.53 18.74
C GLY A 180 3.00 -18.61 18.87
N VAL A 181 3.17 -17.31 18.66
CA VAL A 181 2.07 -16.33 18.72
C VAL A 181 1.08 -16.59 17.59
N THR A 182 -0.21 -16.66 17.90
CA THR A 182 -1.27 -16.69 16.89
C THR A 182 -1.39 -15.33 16.25
N ILE A 183 -1.39 -15.26 14.92
CA ILE A 183 -1.41 -13.98 14.20
C ILE A 183 -2.62 -13.92 13.28
N VAL A 184 -3.37 -12.81 13.35
CA VAL A 184 -4.41 -12.47 12.37
C VAL A 184 -4.00 -11.16 11.70
N ILE A 185 -3.81 -11.20 10.39
CA ILE A 185 -3.36 -10.04 9.61
C ILE A 185 -4.36 -9.70 8.52
N ALA A 186 -4.84 -8.46 8.47
CA ALA A 186 -5.53 -7.94 7.29
C ALA A 186 -4.53 -7.24 6.40
N GLU A 187 -4.51 -7.58 5.12
CA GLU A 187 -3.64 -6.94 4.12
C GLU A 187 -4.26 -6.92 2.74
N GLN A 188 -3.81 -5.96 1.95
CA GLN A 188 -4.19 -5.82 0.54
C GLN A 188 -3.06 -6.27 -0.40
N ARG A 189 -1.81 -6.26 0.07
CA ARG A 189 -0.64 -6.70 -0.69
C ARG A 189 -0.29 -8.12 -0.31
N LEU A 190 -0.68 -9.07 -1.16
CA LEU A 190 -0.52 -10.49 -0.84
C LEU A 190 0.85 -11.07 -1.24
N GLU A 191 1.65 -10.33 -2.04
CA GLU A 191 2.83 -10.85 -2.74
C GLU A 191 3.80 -11.68 -1.89
N ASP A 192 4.10 -11.22 -0.69
CA ASP A 192 5.08 -11.86 0.17
C ASP A 192 4.42 -12.63 1.33
N LEU A 193 3.12 -12.43 1.58
CA LEU A 193 2.36 -13.05 2.67
C LEU A 193 1.84 -14.44 2.34
N VAL A 194 1.24 -14.60 1.18
CA VAL A 194 0.56 -15.84 0.75
C VAL A 194 1.46 -17.08 0.86
N ALA A 195 2.79 -16.89 0.79
CA ALA A 195 3.77 -17.97 0.85
C ALA A 195 3.98 -18.60 2.24
N PHE A 196 3.58 -17.91 3.32
CA PHE A 196 3.86 -18.38 4.68
C PHE A 196 2.65 -18.32 5.63
N VAL A 197 1.49 -17.85 5.18
CA VAL A 197 0.26 -17.92 5.98
C VAL A 197 -0.34 -19.32 5.92
N ASP A 198 -0.98 -19.74 7.01
CA ASP A 198 -1.62 -21.06 7.12
C ASP A 198 -3.02 -21.06 6.53
N GLU A 199 -3.74 -19.95 6.66
CA GLU A 199 -5.12 -19.83 6.23
C GLU A 199 -5.42 -18.45 5.64
N VAL A 200 -6.30 -18.41 4.64
CA VAL A 200 -6.80 -17.17 4.03
C VAL A 200 -8.32 -17.11 4.22
N ILE A 201 -8.79 -15.97 4.71
CA ILE A 201 -10.20 -15.63 4.85
C ILE A 201 -10.52 -14.50 3.88
N CYS A 202 -11.43 -14.75 2.95
CA CYS A 202 -11.89 -13.76 1.97
C CYS A 202 -13.21 -13.15 2.42
N MET A 203 -13.24 -11.82 2.54
CA MET A 203 -14.38 -11.08 3.06
C MET A 203 -14.86 -10.01 2.08
N THR A 204 -16.18 -9.91 1.88
CA THR A 204 -16.84 -8.87 1.08
C THR A 204 -18.16 -8.46 1.72
N ASP A 205 -18.50 -7.18 1.65
CA ASP A 205 -19.77 -6.62 2.15
C ASP A 205 -20.17 -7.12 3.56
N GLY A 206 -19.21 -7.16 4.47
CA GLY A 206 -19.41 -7.63 5.84
C GLY A 206 -19.42 -9.15 6.01
N LYS A 207 -19.33 -9.95 4.95
CA LYS A 207 -19.48 -11.42 4.99
C LYS A 207 -18.18 -12.12 4.63
N ILE A 208 -17.97 -13.27 5.28
CA ILE A 208 -16.93 -14.21 4.88
C ILE A 208 -17.45 -15.04 3.71
N GLU A 209 -16.79 -14.93 2.57
CA GLU A 209 -17.15 -15.65 1.35
C GLU A 209 -16.42 -16.99 1.23
N LYS A 210 -15.16 -17.03 1.63
CA LYS A 210 -14.30 -18.23 1.49
C LYS A 210 -13.28 -18.28 2.62
N ILE A 211 -13.00 -19.49 3.06
CA ILE A 211 -11.90 -19.82 3.98
C ILE A 211 -11.15 -21.01 3.41
N GLY A 212 -9.83 -21.02 3.51
CA GLY A 212 -9.02 -22.18 3.13
C GLY A 212 -7.52 -21.94 3.13
N GLU A 213 -6.78 -23.00 2.92
CA GLU A 213 -5.32 -22.94 2.76
C GLU A 213 -4.94 -22.18 1.49
N PRO A 214 -3.82 -21.42 1.49
CA PRO A 214 -3.42 -20.58 0.37
C PRO A 214 -3.39 -21.29 -0.99
N ARG A 215 -2.85 -22.53 -1.05
CA ARG A 215 -2.76 -23.28 -2.30
C ARG A 215 -4.11 -23.71 -2.86
N THR A 216 -5.04 -24.05 -1.99
CA THR A 216 -6.37 -24.53 -2.41
C THR A 216 -7.34 -23.41 -2.69
N ILE A 217 -7.19 -22.28 -1.98
CA ILE A 217 -8.09 -21.14 -2.14
C ILE A 217 -7.80 -20.37 -3.43
N GLN A 218 -6.54 -20.33 -3.87
CA GLN A 218 -6.11 -19.57 -5.05
C GLN A 218 -6.94 -19.91 -6.29
N SER A 219 -7.14 -21.20 -6.60
CA SER A 219 -7.97 -21.64 -7.73
C SER A 219 -9.43 -21.20 -7.60
N ARG A 220 -9.93 -21.05 -6.37
CA ARG A 220 -11.29 -20.62 -6.09
C ARG A 220 -11.48 -19.11 -6.11
N LEU A 221 -10.39 -18.33 -6.18
CA LEU A 221 -10.42 -16.86 -6.27
C LEU A 221 -10.43 -16.37 -7.72
N LYS A 222 -10.06 -17.21 -8.69
CA LYS A 222 -10.17 -16.89 -10.13
C LYS A 222 -11.62 -16.58 -10.48
N ASP A 223 -11.80 -15.65 -11.42
CA ASP A 223 -13.10 -15.16 -11.87
C ASP A 223 -13.97 -14.52 -10.74
N THR A 224 -13.36 -14.19 -9.62
CA THR A 224 -14.01 -13.47 -8.52
C THR A 224 -13.35 -12.11 -8.28
N ILE A 225 -13.99 -11.27 -7.48
CA ILE A 225 -13.41 -9.97 -7.07
C ILE A 225 -12.06 -10.11 -6.34
N PHE A 226 -11.76 -11.29 -5.81
CA PHE A 226 -10.52 -11.56 -5.08
C PHE A 226 -9.33 -11.85 -5.99
N GLU A 227 -9.55 -12.14 -7.27
CA GLU A 227 -8.47 -12.33 -8.25
C GLU A 227 -7.58 -11.10 -8.37
N GLU A 228 -8.17 -9.90 -8.27
CA GLU A 228 -7.44 -8.64 -8.32
C GLU A 228 -6.47 -8.42 -7.14
N PHE A 229 -6.61 -9.17 -6.04
CA PHE A 229 -5.69 -9.13 -4.89
C PHE A 229 -4.52 -10.08 -5.05
N LEU A 230 -4.65 -11.08 -5.95
CA LEU A 230 -3.56 -12.00 -6.22
C LEU A 230 -2.47 -11.31 -7.05
N PRO A 231 -1.19 -11.45 -6.67
CA PRO A 231 -0.08 -11.04 -7.51
C PRO A 231 -0.19 -11.62 -8.93
N ALA A 232 0.13 -10.83 -9.93
CA ALA A 232 -0.02 -11.23 -11.34
C ALA A 232 0.68 -12.57 -11.67
N TYR A 233 1.86 -12.82 -11.09
CA TYR A 233 2.61 -14.05 -11.32
C TYR A 233 1.97 -15.30 -10.69
N LEU A 234 1.09 -15.16 -9.69
CA LEU A 234 0.32 -16.26 -9.13
C LEU A 234 -0.90 -16.62 -9.97
N GLN A 235 -1.30 -15.75 -10.90
CA GLN A 235 -2.38 -16.01 -11.85
C GLN A 235 -1.93 -16.90 -13.03
N LEU A 236 -0.61 -17.16 -13.15
CA LEU A 236 -0.06 -18.01 -14.22
C LEU A 236 -0.55 -19.46 -14.15
N GLU A 237 -0.60 -20.04 -12.95
CA GLU A 237 -1.06 -21.41 -12.72
C GLU A 237 -1.58 -21.55 -11.27
N ASP A 238 -2.46 -22.53 -11.06
CA ASP A 238 -3.02 -22.83 -9.74
C ASP A 238 -1.99 -23.47 -8.81
N GLY A 239 -2.07 -23.15 -7.53
CA GLY A 239 -1.19 -23.73 -6.50
C GLY A 239 0.20 -23.10 -6.40
N LEU A 240 0.56 -22.12 -7.23
CA LEU A 240 1.79 -21.35 -7.08
C LEU A 240 1.67 -20.38 -5.88
N LEU A 241 2.65 -20.35 -4.99
CA LEU A 241 2.66 -19.44 -3.85
C LEU A 241 3.83 -18.45 -3.84
N THR A 242 4.94 -18.82 -4.48
CA THR A 242 6.17 -18.02 -4.46
C THR A 242 6.63 -17.60 -5.84
N LYS A 243 7.35 -16.46 -5.91
CA LYS A 243 8.06 -16.06 -7.14
C LYS A 243 9.03 -17.11 -7.65
N LYS A 244 9.61 -17.91 -6.74
CA LYS A 244 10.51 -19.02 -7.11
C LYS A 244 9.75 -20.13 -7.82
N GLU A 245 8.63 -20.58 -7.26
CA GLU A 245 7.79 -21.61 -7.87
C GLU A 245 7.27 -21.14 -9.23
N ALA A 246 6.73 -19.93 -9.30
CA ALA A 246 6.22 -19.34 -10.54
C ALA A 246 7.32 -19.23 -11.62
N ARG A 247 8.55 -18.88 -11.24
CA ARG A 247 9.70 -18.83 -12.18
C ARG A 247 10.04 -20.20 -12.73
N ILE A 248 10.20 -21.20 -11.87
CA ILE A 248 10.53 -22.58 -12.29
C ILE A 248 9.43 -23.08 -13.23
N TRP A 249 8.17 -22.95 -12.81
CA TRP A 249 7.03 -23.35 -13.62
C TRP A 249 7.00 -22.64 -14.98
N PHE A 250 7.28 -21.32 -15.03
CA PHE A 250 7.28 -20.56 -16.28
C PHE A 250 8.43 -20.99 -17.21
N GLU A 251 9.65 -21.19 -16.68
CA GLU A 251 10.81 -21.66 -17.42
C GLU A 251 10.57 -23.08 -18.02
N GLU A 252 9.85 -23.95 -17.33
CA GLU A 252 9.51 -25.28 -17.80
C GLU A 252 8.42 -25.30 -18.87
N ASN A 253 7.42 -24.42 -18.76
CA ASN A 253 6.22 -24.46 -19.60
C ASN A 253 6.22 -23.47 -20.76
N TYR A 254 7.07 -22.44 -20.75
CA TYR A 254 7.08 -21.40 -21.77
C TYR A 254 8.46 -21.22 -22.41
N GLU A 255 8.43 -20.81 -23.68
CA GLU A 255 9.59 -20.38 -24.46
C GLU A 255 9.37 -18.95 -24.98
N SER A 256 10.46 -18.23 -25.23
CA SER A 256 10.43 -16.87 -25.80
C SER A 256 9.90 -16.91 -27.22
N THR A 257 8.96 -16.01 -27.53
CA THR A 257 8.62 -15.70 -28.91
C THR A 257 9.34 -14.44 -29.33
N VAL A 258 10.09 -14.52 -30.42
CA VAL A 258 10.66 -13.33 -31.06
C VAL A 258 9.54 -12.69 -31.87
N LEU A 259 9.10 -11.50 -31.47
CA LEU A 259 8.22 -10.71 -32.33
C LEU A 259 9.01 -10.25 -33.56
N PRO A 260 8.37 -10.17 -34.75
CA PRO A 260 8.97 -9.49 -35.90
C PRO A 260 9.30 -8.05 -35.52
N ASP A 261 10.49 -7.58 -35.90
CA ASP A 261 10.88 -6.18 -35.77
C ASP A 261 9.78 -5.27 -36.36
N GLY A 262 9.10 -4.51 -35.53
CA GLY A 262 8.09 -3.54 -36.00
C GLY A 262 6.95 -3.18 -35.05
N ASP A 263 6.69 -3.98 -34.01
CA ASP A 263 5.60 -3.73 -33.06
C ASP A 263 6.04 -2.97 -31.77
N GLU A 264 7.14 -2.26 -31.80
CA GLU A 264 7.35 -1.20 -30.82
C GLU A 264 6.29 -0.14 -31.07
N GLU A 265 5.29 -0.04 -30.20
CA GLU A 265 4.46 1.15 -30.12
C GLU A 265 5.36 2.36 -29.85
N LYS A 266 5.92 2.90 -30.95
CA LYS A 266 6.52 4.22 -30.91
C LYS A 266 5.40 5.15 -30.47
N ILE A 267 5.51 5.68 -29.26
CA ILE A 267 4.67 6.77 -28.80
C ILE A 267 4.89 7.89 -29.82
N GLU A 268 4.04 7.93 -30.86
CA GLU A 268 4.02 9.06 -31.79
C GLU A 268 3.68 10.30 -30.98
N ARG A 269 4.69 11.06 -30.66
CA ARG A 269 4.56 12.37 -29.99
C ARG A 269 3.81 13.28 -30.98
N LYS A 270 2.49 13.37 -30.84
CA LYS A 270 1.73 14.43 -31.49
C LYS A 270 2.33 15.75 -31.03
N GLN A 271 2.73 16.59 -31.98
CA GLN A 271 3.07 17.98 -31.71
C GLN A 271 1.81 18.67 -31.16
N THR A 272 1.74 18.82 -29.83
CA THR A 272 0.66 19.50 -29.12
C THR A 272 1.14 20.87 -28.68
N SER A 273 0.20 21.79 -28.50
CA SER A 273 0.46 23.15 -28.01
C SER A 273 0.94 23.21 -26.55
N SER A 274 0.87 22.10 -25.83
CA SER A 274 1.24 21.99 -24.41
C SER A 274 2.77 21.99 -24.25
N GLN A 275 3.26 22.81 -23.32
CA GLN A 275 4.68 22.95 -23.04
C GLN A 275 5.14 21.90 -22.02
N ASP A 276 6.26 21.23 -22.31
CA ASP A 276 6.92 20.31 -21.36
C ASP A 276 7.38 21.05 -20.09
N PHE A 277 7.30 20.36 -18.97
CA PHE A 277 7.86 20.85 -17.71
C PHE A 277 9.35 20.51 -17.63
N SER A 278 10.20 21.51 -17.47
CA SER A 278 11.65 21.34 -17.43
C SER A 278 12.26 21.79 -16.11
N LEU A 279 13.25 21.01 -15.65
CA LEU A 279 14.11 21.31 -14.52
C LEU A 279 15.53 21.54 -15.02
N LYS A 280 16.16 22.66 -14.64
CA LYS A 280 17.52 23.03 -15.06
C LYS A 280 18.38 23.33 -13.85
N ASN A 281 19.20 22.34 -13.49
CA ASN A 281 20.23 22.47 -12.46
C ASN A 281 19.66 22.90 -11.09
N ILE A 282 18.64 22.19 -10.60
CA ILE A 282 17.92 22.50 -9.35
C ILE A 282 18.74 22.03 -8.14
N TRP A 283 18.95 22.98 -7.21
CA TRP A 283 19.54 22.70 -5.90
C TRP A 283 18.58 23.16 -4.81
N PHE A 284 18.41 22.31 -3.80
CA PHE A 284 17.49 22.60 -2.70
C PHE A 284 17.96 21.98 -1.38
N ARG A 285 17.83 22.75 -0.30
CA ARG A 285 17.93 22.34 1.09
C ARG A 285 16.84 23.04 1.93
N TYR A 286 16.39 22.40 2.98
CA TYR A 286 15.36 22.99 3.85
C TYR A 286 15.91 24.14 4.70
N GLU A 287 17.13 23.99 5.23
CA GLU A 287 17.80 25.01 6.05
C GLU A 287 19.22 25.27 5.51
N LYS A 288 19.75 26.49 5.79
CA LYS A 288 21.08 26.89 5.28
C LYS A 288 22.23 25.95 5.70
N LYS A 289 22.10 25.29 6.85
CA LYS A 289 23.13 24.39 7.38
C LYS A 289 22.84 22.91 7.15
N SER A 290 21.66 22.56 6.60
CA SER A 290 21.28 21.19 6.30
C SER A 290 21.92 20.71 5.00
N PRO A 291 22.14 19.38 4.85
CA PRO A 291 22.58 18.81 3.59
C PRO A 291 21.60 19.12 2.45
N ASP A 292 22.14 19.17 1.22
CA ASP A 292 21.30 19.32 0.05
C ASP A 292 20.46 18.07 -0.17
N VAL A 293 19.16 18.30 -0.32
CA VAL A 293 18.17 17.25 -0.64
C VAL A 293 18.11 17.02 -2.13
N LEU A 294 18.24 18.10 -2.92
CA LEU A 294 18.36 18.02 -4.39
C LEU A 294 19.67 18.67 -4.81
N LYS A 295 20.36 18.02 -5.77
CA LYS A 295 21.68 18.40 -6.25
C LYS A 295 21.70 18.32 -7.76
N GLU A 296 22.00 19.42 -8.43
CA GLU A 296 22.08 19.50 -9.90
C GLU A 296 20.93 18.84 -10.66
N THR A 297 19.74 18.70 -10.00
CA THR A 297 18.62 17.95 -10.57
C THR A 297 18.21 18.55 -11.90
N LYS A 298 18.24 17.73 -12.95
CA LYS A 298 17.84 18.06 -14.32
C LYS A 298 16.80 17.04 -14.76
N GLY A 299 15.78 17.47 -15.50
CA GLY A 299 14.75 16.58 -16.02
C GLY A 299 13.77 17.31 -16.92
N ARG A 300 13.06 16.54 -17.72
CA ARG A 300 12.01 17.03 -18.62
C ARG A 300 10.82 16.09 -18.54
N PHE A 301 9.68 16.59 -18.15
CA PHE A 301 8.42 15.85 -18.08
C PHE A 301 7.59 16.26 -19.29
N ALA A 302 7.34 15.30 -20.16
CA ALA A 302 6.63 15.54 -21.41
C ALA A 302 5.18 15.92 -21.14
N ALA A 303 4.65 16.87 -21.90
CA ALA A 303 3.24 17.23 -21.83
C ALA A 303 2.36 16.06 -22.30
N ASN A 304 1.13 15.98 -21.74
CA ASN A 304 0.12 14.98 -22.09
C ASN A 304 0.55 13.52 -21.85
N THR A 305 1.46 13.32 -20.90
CA THR A 305 1.93 11.99 -20.49
C THR A 305 1.73 11.76 -19.00
N ILE A 306 1.79 10.49 -18.62
CA ILE A 306 1.84 10.06 -17.23
C ILE A 306 3.29 9.72 -16.91
N SER A 307 3.99 10.64 -16.26
CA SER A 307 5.38 10.47 -15.81
C SER A 307 5.43 10.04 -14.34
N CYS A 308 6.27 9.07 -14.02
CA CYS A 308 6.42 8.58 -12.66
C CYS A 308 7.83 8.83 -12.10
N LEU A 309 7.92 9.36 -10.87
CA LEU A 309 9.15 9.50 -10.11
C LEU A 309 9.30 8.31 -9.15
N VAL A 310 10.37 7.56 -9.29
CA VAL A 310 10.72 6.43 -8.42
C VAL A 310 12.07 6.67 -7.74
N GLY A 311 12.36 5.90 -6.69
CA GLY A 311 13.62 5.97 -5.96
C GLY A 311 13.46 5.58 -4.50
N GLY A 312 14.54 5.39 -3.77
CA GLY A 312 14.53 5.04 -2.36
C GLY A 312 13.92 6.12 -1.45
N ASN A 313 13.58 5.75 -0.22
CA ASN A 313 13.16 6.73 0.78
C ASN A 313 14.28 7.74 1.06
N GLY A 314 13.90 9.01 1.23
CA GLY A 314 14.87 10.09 1.42
C GLY A 314 15.62 10.54 0.15
N SER A 315 15.34 9.98 -1.04
CA SER A 315 15.98 10.41 -2.28
C SER A 315 15.59 11.82 -2.76
N GLY A 316 14.52 12.41 -2.19
CA GLY A 316 14.05 13.77 -2.51
C GLY A 316 12.80 13.84 -3.40
N LYS A 317 12.08 12.73 -3.66
CA LYS A 317 10.90 12.67 -4.56
C LYS A 317 9.80 13.67 -4.17
N THR A 318 9.30 13.58 -2.95
CA THR A 318 8.28 14.52 -2.41
C THR A 318 8.78 15.96 -2.45
N THR A 319 10.06 16.19 -2.12
CA THR A 319 10.67 17.53 -2.17
C THR A 319 10.69 18.07 -3.59
N LEU A 320 11.07 17.25 -4.57
CA LEU A 320 11.06 17.62 -5.98
C LEU A 320 9.64 17.95 -6.46
N LEU A 321 8.67 17.10 -6.12
CA LEU A 321 7.27 17.32 -6.49
C LEU A 321 6.72 18.62 -5.88
N ARG A 322 7.04 18.92 -4.60
CA ARG A 322 6.66 20.17 -3.93
C ARG A 322 7.31 21.42 -4.55
N LEU A 323 8.54 21.31 -5.05
CA LEU A 323 9.19 22.36 -5.82
C LEU A 323 8.46 22.59 -7.14
N MET A 324 8.15 21.52 -7.89
CA MET A 324 7.37 21.59 -9.13
C MET A 324 6.00 22.21 -8.91
N ALA A 325 5.36 21.90 -7.78
CA ALA A 325 4.11 22.49 -7.32
C ALA A 325 4.28 23.88 -6.67
N GLY A 326 5.41 24.54 -6.82
CA GLY A 326 5.64 25.91 -6.33
C GLY A 326 5.53 26.12 -4.81
N GLN A 327 5.39 25.03 -4.02
CA GLN A 327 5.30 25.13 -2.55
C GLN A 327 6.66 25.40 -1.90
N LEU A 328 7.73 25.07 -2.59
CA LEU A 328 9.11 25.32 -2.19
C LEU A 328 9.81 26.10 -3.30
N ARG A 329 10.91 26.76 -2.96
CA ARG A 329 11.74 27.49 -3.92
C ARG A 329 13.17 26.98 -3.89
N PRO A 330 13.75 26.59 -5.05
CA PRO A 330 15.14 26.21 -5.10
C PRO A 330 16.03 27.42 -4.83
N TYR A 331 17.17 27.21 -4.20
CA TYR A 331 18.15 28.30 -4.03
C TYR A 331 19.04 28.50 -5.25
N HIS A 332 19.09 27.50 -6.14
CA HIS A 332 19.76 27.60 -7.43
C HIS A 332 19.02 26.78 -8.49
N GLY A 333 19.16 27.19 -9.77
CA GLY A 333 18.50 26.56 -10.91
C GLY A 333 17.25 27.27 -11.39
N LYS A 334 16.63 26.72 -12.42
CA LYS A 334 15.38 27.24 -13.03
C LYS A 334 14.44 26.07 -13.34
N MET A 335 13.15 26.31 -13.24
CA MET A 335 12.09 25.36 -13.63
C MET A 335 10.96 26.06 -14.34
N SER A 336 10.21 25.29 -15.12
CA SER A 336 9.01 25.79 -15.81
C SER A 336 7.96 26.27 -14.80
N SER A 337 7.14 27.23 -15.20
CA SER A 337 5.95 27.64 -14.46
C SER A 337 4.73 27.19 -15.26
N VAL A 338 3.82 26.48 -14.64
CA VAL A 338 2.62 25.91 -15.26
C VAL A 338 1.43 26.10 -14.35
N ASN A 339 0.23 26.02 -14.90
CA ASN A 339 -0.99 25.88 -14.09
C ASN A 339 -1.07 24.43 -13.59
N PHE A 340 -1.17 24.26 -12.27
CA PHE A 340 -1.08 22.92 -11.64
C PHE A 340 -2.13 22.67 -10.57
N SER A 341 -2.38 21.39 -10.33
CA SER A 341 -3.00 20.86 -9.12
C SER A 341 -2.03 19.94 -8.39
N TYR A 342 -2.12 19.87 -7.07
CA TYR A 342 -1.21 19.08 -6.25
C TYR A 342 -1.99 18.20 -5.25
N LEU A 343 -1.69 16.91 -5.24
CA LEU A 343 -2.12 15.96 -4.20
C LEU A 343 -0.94 15.70 -3.26
N PRO A 344 -1.02 16.12 -1.99
CA PRO A 344 0.03 15.82 -1.00
C PRO A 344 -0.05 14.36 -0.53
N GLN A 345 1.06 13.84 0.01
CA GLN A 345 1.16 12.51 0.57
C GLN A 345 0.14 12.24 1.70
N ASN A 346 -0.15 13.26 2.53
CA ASN A 346 -1.24 13.18 3.50
C ASN A 346 -2.50 13.81 2.90
N PRO A 347 -3.54 13.01 2.58
CA PRO A 347 -4.76 13.49 1.95
C PRO A 347 -5.53 14.51 2.80
N MET A 348 -5.37 14.48 4.13
CA MET A 348 -6.06 15.39 5.05
C MET A 348 -5.71 16.88 4.84
N TYR A 349 -4.57 17.17 4.21
CA TYR A 349 -4.25 18.57 3.87
C TYR A 349 -5.15 19.18 2.78
N LEU A 350 -5.92 18.36 2.07
CA LEU A 350 -6.90 18.82 1.09
C LEU A 350 -8.35 18.77 1.59
N LEU A 351 -8.62 17.98 2.65
CA LEU A 351 -9.96 17.76 3.18
C LEU A 351 -10.18 18.72 4.37
N LEU A 352 -10.79 19.87 4.10
CA LEU A 352 -10.88 20.97 5.06
C LEU A 352 -12.27 21.12 5.68
N GLU A 353 -13.26 20.40 5.14
CA GLU A 353 -14.65 20.53 5.56
C GLU A 353 -14.98 19.54 6.70
N GLU A 354 -16.00 19.90 7.50
CA GLU A 354 -16.46 19.08 8.61
C GLU A 354 -17.17 17.79 8.18
N THR A 355 -17.73 17.78 6.97
CA THR A 355 -18.43 16.62 6.41
C THR A 355 -18.08 16.42 4.93
N VAL A 356 -18.11 15.17 4.49
CA VAL A 356 -17.94 14.81 3.08
C VAL A 356 -18.97 15.49 2.19
N GLN A 357 -20.20 15.77 2.70
CA GLN A 357 -21.23 16.51 1.98
C GLN A 357 -20.78 17.95 1.71
N LYS A 358 -20.18 18.64 2.69
CA LYS A 358 -19.67 20.00 2.48
C LYS A 358 -18.51 20.03 1.49
N GLU A 359 -17.62 19.02 1.49
CA GLU A 359 -16.62 18.87 0.43
C GLU A 359 -17.27 18.68 -0.94
N TRP A 360 -18.27 17.78 -1.04
CA TRP A 360 -19.02 17.54 -2.27
C TRP A 360 -19.67 18.81 -2.83
N ASP A 361 -20.28 19.65 -1.97
CA ASP A 361 -20.99 20.86 -2.39
C ASP A 361 -20.05 21.89 -3.04
N LYS A 362 -18.77 21.87 -2.66
CA LYS A 362 -17.72 22.73 -3.21
C LYS A 362 -17.03 22.14 -4.44
N MET A 363 -17.28 20.88 -4.77
CA MET A 363 -16.65 20.19 -5.89
C MET A 363 -17.13 20.71 -7.24
N SER A 364 -16.22 20.77 -8.20
CA SER A 364 -16.52 20.93 -9.62
C SER A 364 -17.34 19.76 -10.17
N GLN A 365 -17.92 19.91 -11.36
CA GLN A 365 -18.64 18.81 -12.00
C GLN A 365 -17.73 17.61 -12.25
N CYS A 366 -16.48 17.85 -12.65
CA CYS A 366 -15.47 16.79 -12.85
C CYS A 366 -15.16 16.04 -11.54
N SER A 367 -14.98 16.76 -10.42
CA SER A 367 -14.80 16.15 -9.10
C SER A 367 -16.01 15.29 -8.70
N LYS A 368 -17.22 15.72 -9.01
CA LYS A 368 -18.45 14.99 -8.72
C LYS A 368 -18.56 13.69 -9.52
N GLU A 369 -18.16 13.68 -10.79
CA GLU A 369 -18.07 12.44 -11.57
C GLU A 369 -17.07 11.46 -10.98
N LEU A 370 -15.88 11.94 -10.60
CA LEU A 370 -14.88 11.10 -9.95
C LEU A 370 -15.36 10.53 -8.61
N PHE A 371 -16.04 11.34 -7.83
CA PHE A 371 -16.61 10.94 -6.54
C PHE A 371 -17.60 9.76 -6.71
N LEU A 372 -18.47 9.83 -7.73
CA LEU A 372 -19.39 8.74 -8.06
C LEU A 372 -18.64 7.49 -8.54
N ARG A 373 -17.66 7.65 -9.43
CA ARG A 373 -16.83 6.53 -9.92
C ARG A 373 -16.08 5.81 -8.79
N PHE A 374 -15.63 6.56 -7.77
CA PHE A 374 -14.98 6.01 -6.60
C PHE A 374 -15.93 5.44 -5.53
N GLY A 375 -17.24 5.50 -5.73
CA GLY A 375 -18.24 4.92 -4.84
C GLY A 375 -18.31 5.58 -3.45
N LEU A 376 -18.13 6.91 -3.39
CA LEU A 376 -18.08 7.66 -2.14
C LEU A 376 -19.46 8.19 -1.67
N GLU A 377 -20.55 7.90 -2.39
CA GLU A 377 -21.89 8.47 -2.15
C GLU A 377 -22.43 8.16 -0.74
N GLY A 378 -22.24 6.95 -0.27
CA GLY A 378 -22.68 6.53 1.07
C GLY A 378 -21.95 7.23 2.22
N LEU A 379 -20.86 7.95 1.93
CA LEU A 379 -20.01 8.59 2.95
C LEU A 379 -20.37 10.05 3.22
N LYS A 380 -21.29 10.64 2.50
CA LYS A 380 -21.61 12.09 2.53
C LYS A 380 -21.87 12.65 3.93
N LYS A 381 -22.49 11.88 4.82
CA LYS A 381 -22.81 12.30 6.19
C LYS A 381 -21.63 12.20 7.17
N ARG A 382 -20.54 11.51 6.79
CA ARG A 382 -19.38 11.27 7.66
C ARG A 382 -18.46 12.49 7.71
N ASN A 383 -17.72 12.60 8.83
CA ASN A 383 -16.59 13.52 8.90
C ASN A 383 -15.42 12.93 8.09
N PRO A 384 -14.69 13.71 7.26
CA PRO A 384 -13.50 13.21 6.58
C PRO A 384 -12.46 12.55 7.49
N GLN A 385 -12.38 12.96 8.76
CA GLN A 385 -11.48 12.37 9.74
C GLN A 385 -11.86 10.93 10.13
N ASP A 386 -13.14 10.58 10.03
CA ASP A 386 -13.65 9.25 10.37
C ASP A 386 -13.58 8.24 9.21
N LEU A 387 -13.14 8.68 8.04
CA LEU A 387 -12.97 7.82 6.87
C LEU A 387 -11.75 6.91 7.02
N SER A 388 -11.81 5.73 6.41
CA SER A 388 -10.65 4.87 6.25
C SER A 388 -9.57 5.54 5.40
N GLY A 389 -8.32 5.06 5.49
CA GLY A 389 -7.21 5.60 4.71
C GLY A 389 -7.49 5.63 3.20
N GLY A 390 -8.04 4.56 2.65
CA GLY A 390 -8.40 4.46 1.24
C GLY A 390 -9.55 5.40 0.82
N GLU A 391 -10.56 5.58 1.69
CA GLU A 391 -11.66 6.53 1.46
C GLU A 391 -11.17 7.98 1.46
N LYS A 392 -10.30 8.34 2.43
CA LYS A 392 -9.62 9.64 2.48
C LYS A 392 -8.83 9.91 1.21
N GLN A 393 -8.08 8.91 0.74
CA GLN A 393 -7.27 9.02 -0.47
C GLN A 393 -8.14 9.25 -1.72
N ARG A 394 -9.21 8.47 -1.89
CA ARG A 394 -10.15 8.64 -3.00
C ARG A 394 -10.84 10.00 -2.97
N LEU A 395 -11.26 10.47 -1.80
CA LEU A 395 -11.88 11.78 -1.63
C LEU A 395 -10.91 12.91 -1.98
N ALA A 396 -9.68 12.87 -1.48
CA ALA A 396 -8.63 13.85 -1.79
C ALA A 396 -8.27 13.87 -3.28
N LEU A 397 -8.27 12.70 -3.94
CA LEU A 397 -8.11 12.62 -5.39
C LEU A 397 -9.25 13.33 -6.14
N CYS A 398 -10.50 13.19 -5.71
CA CYS A 398 -11.61 13.95 -6.30
C CYS A 398 -11.38 15.45 -6.20
N VAL A 399 -10.89 15.93 -5.06
CA VAL A 399 -10.58 17.34 -4.85
C VAL A 399 -9.41 17.81 -5.73
N ALA A 400 -8.31 17.04 -5.74
CA ALA A 400 -7.10 17.41 -6.49
C ALA A 400 -7.33 17.35 -8.00
N LEU A 401 -7.89 16.24 -8.48
CA LEU A 401 -8.12 16.04 -9.91
C LEU A 401 -9.27 16.90 -10.46
N GLY A 402 -10.21 17.32 -9.66
CA GLY A 402 -11.31 18.16 -10.09
C GLY A 402 -10.97 19.64 -10.27
N LYS A 403 -9.76 20.08 -9.91
CA LYS A 403 -9.27 21.43 -10.21
C LYS A 403 -8.84 21.50 -11.68
N GLU A 404 -9.17 22.59 -12.34
CA GLU A 404 -8.69 22.84 -13.70
C GLU A 404 -7.22 23.20 -13.67
N ALA A 405 -6.38 22.34 -14.27
CA ALA A 405 -4.94 22.47 -14.33
C ALA A 405 -4.40 21.82 -15.62
N ASP A 406 -3.18 22.19 -16.01
CA ASP A 406 -2.47 21.58 -17.13
C ASP A 406 -1.59 20.44 -16.64
N TYR A 407 -1.03 20.59 -15.43
CA TYR A 407 -0.20 19.59 -14.75
C TYR A 407 -0.81 19.16 -13.42
N TYR A 408 -0.80 17.86 -13.17
CA TYR A 408 -1.21 17.26 -11.90
C TYR A 408 -0.01 16.60 -11.24
N PHE A 409 0.40 17.15 -10.10
CA PHE A 409 1.48 16.63 -9.28
C PHE A 409 0.90 15.79 -8.15
N LEU A 410 1.14 14.47 -8.15
CA LEU A 410 0.49 13.52 -7.26
C LEU A 410 1.52 12.76 -6.42
N ASP A 411 1.48 12.97 -5.10
CA ASP A 411 2.41 12.32 -4.17
C ASP A 411 1.79 11.06 -3.57
N GLU A 412 2.26 9.89 -3.97
CA GLU A 412 1.77 8.55 -3.58
C GLU A 412 0.25 8.37 -3.75
N PRO A 413 -0.32 8.65 -4.95
CA PRO A 413 -1.77 8.67 -5.14
C PRO A 413 -2.46 7.30 -4.95
N THR A 414 -1.75 6.19 -5.13
CA THR A 414 -2.29 4.81 -5.00
C THR A 414 -2.22 4.25 -3.58
N LYS A 415 -1.66 5.01 -2.63
CA LYS A 415 -1.47 4.57 -1.25
C LYS A 415 -2.80 4.27 -0.56
N GLY A 416 -2.91 3.07 0.05
CA GLY A 416 -4.13 2.64 0.75
C GLY A 416 -5.35 2.37 -0.13
N MET A 417 -5.17 2.33 -1.47
CA MET A 417 -6.23 1.97 -2.41
C MET A 417 -6.28 0.47 -2.65
N ASP A 418 -7.50 -0.06 -2.72
CA ASP A 418 -7.75 -1.41 -3.21
C ASP A 418 -7.56 -1.51 -4.73
N ALA A 419 -7.51 -2.74 -5.25
CA ALA A 419 -7.26 -3.00 -6.67
C ALA A 419 -8.30 -2.35 -7.59
N LYS A 420 -9.59 -2.40 -7.22
CA LYS A 420 -10.69 -1.77 -7.95
C LYS A 420 -10.52 -0.25 -8.05
N SER A 421 -10.20 0.40 -6.93
CA SER A 421 -9.95 1.85 -6.90
C SER A 421 -8.73 2.25 -7.72
N LYS A 422 -7.64 1.45 -7.67
CA LYS A 422 -6.46 1.65 -8.51
C LYS A 422 -6.77 1.56 -10.00
N LYS A 423 -7.58 0.58 -10.40
CA LYS A 423 -8.01 0.42 -11.79
C LYS A 423 -8.80 1.64 -12.28
N ILE A 424 -9.81 2.07 -11.51
CA ILE A 424 -10.59 3.29 -11.82
C ILE A 424 -9.66 4.50 -11.94
N PHE A 425 -8.73 4.66 -11.00
CA PHE A 425 -7.77 5.76 -11.02
C PHE A 425 -6.90 5.75 -12.27
N GLY A 426 -6.32 4.60 -12.64
CA GLY A 426 -5.51 4.45 -13.84
C GLY A 426 -6.27 4.77 -15.12
N GLU A 427 -7.53 4.32 -15.24
CA GLU A 427 -8.41 4.65 -16.36
C GLU A 427 -8.65 6.17 -16.45
N VAL A 428 -8.92 6.81 -15.32
CA VAL A 428 -9.07 8.28 -15.24
C VAL A 428 -7.81 8.99 -15.71
N LEU A 429 -6.62 8.56 -15.30
CA LEU A 429 -5.38 9.17 -15.75
C LEU A 429 -5.19 9.06 -17.27
N LYS A 430 -5.50 7.90 -17.87
CA LYS A 430 -5.45 7.71 -19.33
C LYS A 430 -6.51 8.54 -20.07
N GLU A 431 -7.70 8.72 -19.51
CA GLU A 431 -8.71 9.63 -20.06
C GLU A 431 -8.22 11.08 -20.06
N TRP A 432 -7.48 11.49 -19.04
CA TRP A 432 -7.02 12.85 -18.85
C TRP A 432 -5.86 13.20 -19.78
N THR A 433 -4.92 12.27 -19.98
CA THR A 433 -3.87 12.51 -20.99
C THR A 433 -4.45 12.69 -22.40
N LYS A 434 -5.56 11.99 -22.73
CA LYS A 434 -6.30 12.23 -23.98
C LYS A 434 -6.94 13.63 -24.05
N LYS A 435 -7.20 14.27 -22.90
CA LYS A 435 -7.71 15.64 -22.77
C LYS A 435 -6.56 16.66 -22.60
N GLU A 436 -5.36 16.33 -23.05
CA GLU A 436 -4.15 17.17 -23.00
C GLU A 436 -3.71 17.57 -21.58
N LYS A 437 -4.04 16.74 -20.57
CA LYS A 437 -3.56 16.90 -19.20
C LYS A 437 -2.28 16.09 -18.97
N SER A 438 -1.35 16.67 -18.22
CA SER A 438 -0.05 16.07 -17.90
C SER A 438 -0.02 15.64 -16.43
N ILE A 439 0.46 14.45 -16.16
CA ILE A 439 0.53 13.89 -14.82
C ILE A 439 1.98 13.60 -14.46
N VAL A 440 2.43 14.08 -13.30
CA VAL A 440 3.69 13.67 -12.70
C VAL A 440 3.37 13.13 -11.31
N MET A 441 3.65 11.85 -11.09
CA MET A 441 3.36 11.22 -9.81
C MET A 441 4.59 10.56 -9.18
N VAL A 442 4.64 10.58 -7.86
CA VAL A 442 5.53 9.72 -7.07
C VAL A 442 4.77 8.46 -6.73
N SER A 443 5.32 7.29 -7.01
CA SER A 443 4.73 6.01 -6.59
C SER A 443 5.78 4.92 -6.42
N HIS A 444 5.50 3.98 -5.51
CA HIS A 444 6.25 2.74 -5.31
C HIS A 444 5.54 1.51 -5.90
N ASP A 445 4.36 1.69 -6.49
CA ASP A 445 3.54 0.63 -7.05
C ASP A 445 3.98 0.31 -8.48
N MET A 446 4.95 -0.62 -8.63
CA MET A 446 5.51 -0.99 -9.94
C MET A 446 4.47 -1.61 -10.88
N GLU A 447 3.49 -2.35 -10.36
CA GLU A 447 2.42 -2.94 -11.17
C GLU A 447 1.52 -1.85 -11.76
N PHE A 448 1.16 -0.84 -10.94
CA PHE A 448 0.39 0.31 -11.41
C PHE A 448 1.17 1.13 -12.45
N ILE A 449 2.47 1.39 -12.18
CA ILE A 449 3.35 2.12 -13.09
C ILE A 449 3.47 1.39 -14.43
N ALA A 450 3.71 0.08 -14.42
CA ALA A 450 3.83 -0.74 -15.63
C ALA A 450 2.59 -0.65 -16.53
N LYS A 451 1.41 -0.57 -15.92
CA LYS A 451 0.14 -0.60 -16.63
C LYS A 451 -0.30 0.78 -17.14
N TYR A 452 0.01 1.84 -16.42
CA TYR A 452 -0.59 3.15 -16.68
C TYR A 452 0.39 4.27 -16.98
N ALA A 453 1.65 4.22 -16.54
CA ALA A 453 2.61 5.28 -16.81
C ALA A 453 3.23 5.16 -18.21
N ASP A 454 3.68 6.28 -18.76
CA ASP A 454 4.34 6.38 -20.07
C ASP A 454 5.86 6.50 -19.89
N GLU A 455 6.30 7.31 -18.91
CA GLU A 455 7.72 7.56 -18.62
C GLU A 455 8.01 7.36 -17.14
N ILE A 456 9.24 6.96 -16.83
CA ILE A 456 9.72 6.80 -15.46
C ILE A 456 11.03 7.57 -15.27
N SER A 457 11.18 8.18 -14.10
CA SER A 457 12.41 8.89 -13.70
C SER A 457 12.91 8.32 -12.38
N LEU A 458 14.15 7.87 -12.34
CA LEU A 458 14.77 7.36 -11.11
C LEU A 458 15.54 8.48 -10.42
N LEU A 459 15.08 8.84 -9.22
CA LEU A 459 15.73 9.83 -8.36
C LEU A 459 16.62 9.12 -7.33
N TYR A 460 17.91 9.43 -7.34
CA TYR A 460 18.89 8.89 -6.41
C TYR A 460 19.75 10.02 -5.85
N GLN A 461 19.84 10.12 -4.50
CA GLN A 461 20.62 11.15 -3.80
C GLN A 461 20.41 12.60 -4.27
N GLY A 462 19.17 12.91 -4.68
CA GLY A 462 18.79 14.25 -5.13
C GLY A 462 19.01 14.52 -6.62
N GLU A 463 19.42 13.54 -7.42
CA GLU A 463 19.64 13.64 -8.87
C GLU A 463 18.72 12.68 -9.63
N ILE A 464 18.18 13.10 -10.78
CA ILE A 464 17.52 12.19 -11.72
C ILE A 464 18.61 11.51 -12.55
N ILE A 465 18.86 10.22 -12.29
CA ILE A 465 19.92 9.45 -12.93
C ILE A 465 19.47 8.71 -14.19
N VAL A 466 18.17 8.41 -14.30
CA VAL A 466 17.55 7.77 -15.47
C VAL A 466 16.21 8.42 -15.73
N GLN A 467 15.89 8.66 -17.00
CA GLN A 467 14.58 9.09 -17.46
C GLN A 467 14.34 8.46 -18.84
N CYS A 468 13.41 7.51 -18.91
CA CYS A 468 13.13 6.74 -20.13
C CYS A 468 11.68 6.20 -20.11
N PRO A 469 11.19 5.60 -21.21
CA PRO A 469 9.91 4.89 -21.25
C PRO A 469 9.84 3.80 -20.19
N VAL A 470 8.65 3.60 -19.61
CA VAL A 470 8.43 2.63 -18.51
C VAL A 470 8.89 1.22 -18.88
N ARG A 471 8.60 0.78 -20.11
CA ARG A 471 8.93 -0.57 -20.60
C ARG A 471 10.43 -0.79 -20.62
N GLU A 472 11.18 0.11 -21.27
CA GLU A 472 12.63 0.10 -21.31
C GLU A 472 13.25 0.08 -19.90
N PHE A 473 12.75 0.95 -19.02
CA PHE A 473 13.21 1.00 -17.63
C PHE A 473 13.05 -0.34 -16.90
N MET A 474 11.88 -0.97 -17.00
CA MET A 474 11.58 -2.20 -16.27
C MET A 474 12.29 -3.45 -16.81
N GLU A 475 12.56 -3.48 -18.10
CA GLU A 475 13.35 -4.51 -18.76
C GLU A 475 14.81 -4.52 -18.30
N GLU A 476 15.41 -3.34 -18.15
CA GLU A 476 16.80 -3.19 -17.74
C GLU A 476 17.01 -3.32 -16.22
N ASN A 477 16.01 -2.93 -15.41
CA ASN A 477 16.15 -2.90 -13.96
C ASN A 477 15.78 -4.24 -13.31
N GLN A 478 16.57 -4.64 -12.29
CA GLN A 478 16.31 -5.86 -11.51
C GLN A 478 15.41 -5.60 -10.28
N PHE A 479 15.52 -4.42 -9.69
CA PHE A 479 14.86 -4.06 -8.43
C PHE A 479 13.61 -3.21 -8.65
N TYR A 480 13.65 -2.28 -9.61
CA TYR A 480 12.51 -1.44 -9.97
C TYR A 480 11.78 -2.02 -11.18
N THR A 481 11.13 -3.17 -10.97
CA THR A 481 10.35 -3.87 -12.00
C THR A 481 9.19 -4.64 -11.34
N THR A 482 8.25 -5.13 -12.13
CA THR A 482 7.07 -5.88 -11.66
C THR A 482 7.42 -7.26 -11.10
N GLY A 483 6.51 -7.83 -10.32
CA GLY A 483 6.59 -9.22 -9.88
C GLY A 483 6.59 -10.19 -11.06
N MET A 484 5.78 -9.90 -12.09
CA MET A 484 5.72 -10.67 -13.34
C MET A 484 7.08 -10.69 -14.04
N ASN A 485 7.70 -9.55 -14.28
CA ASN A 485 9.01 -9.48 -14.93
C ASN A 485 10.08 -10.24 -14.16
N ARG A 486 10.11 -10.16 -12.83
CA ARG A 486 11.05 -10.93 -11.99
C ARG A 486 10.92 -12.45 -12.15
N VAL A 487 9.73 -12.92 -12.47
CA VAL A 487 9.43 -14.34 -12.71
C VAL A 487 9.83 -14.74 -14.14
N THR A 488 9.50 -13.93 -15.13
CA THR A 488 9.52 -14.31 -16.55
C THR A 488 10.77 -13.87 -17.32
N ARG A 489 11.55 -12.92 -16.77
CA ARG A 489 12.67 -12.26 -17.49
C ARG A 489 13.77 -13.17 -18.02
N ARG A 490 13.95 -14.37 -17.44
CA ARG A 490 14.91 -15.35 -17.96
C ARG A 490 14.43 -15.99 -19.27
N VAL A 491 13.13 -16.08 -19.45
CA VAL A 491 12.53 -16.54 -20.70
C VAL A 491 12.42 -15.37 -21.67
N ASN A 492 11.81 -14.26 -21.23
CA ASN A 492 11.72 -13.06 -22.03
C ASN A 492 11.63 -11.80 -21.14
N PRO A 493 12.58 -10.84 -21.23
CA PRO A 493 12.61 -9.62 -20.40
C PRO A 493 11.48 -8.63 -20.75
N HIS A 494 10.87 -8.74 -21.95
CA HIS A 494 9.79 -7.86 -22.39
C HIS A 494 8.45 -8.15 -21.72
N ILE A 495 8.34 -9.23 -20.93
CA ILE A 495 7.15 -9.55 -20.15
C ILE A 495 7.19 -8.76 -18.83
N ILE A 496 6.44 -7.67 -18.77
CA ILE A 496 6.32 -6.82 -17.56
C ILE A 496 4.93 -6.91 -16.92
N THR A 497 3.91 -7.30 -17.68
CA THR A 497 2.55 -7.53 -17.19
C THR A 497 2.07 -8.94 -17.54
N ILE A 498 0.93 -9.37 -16.97
CA ILE A 498 0.36 -10.68 -17.30
C ILE A 498 -0.14 -10.73 -18.74
N GLU A 499 -0.63 -9.61 -19.27
CA GLU A 499 -1.09 -9.49 -20.63
C GLU A 499 0.04 -9.72 -21.66
N ASP A 500 1.27 -9.35 -21.28
CA ASP A 500 2.46 -9.52 -22.11
C ASP A 500 2.82 -11.00 -22.34
N VAL A 501 2.41 -11.89 -21.44
CA VAL A 501 2.69 -13.33 -21.59
C VAL A 501 2.19 -13.87 -22.91
N LYS A 502 0.96 -13.48 -23.31
CA LYS A 502 0.36 -13.90 -24.59
C LYS A 502 1.09 -13.36 -25.81
N LYS A 503 1.76 -12.21 -25.66
CA LYS A 503 2.47 -11.49 -26.72
C LYS A 503 3.91 -11.98 -26.89
N TYR A 504 4.60 -12.24 -25.79
CA TYR A 504 6.06 -12.45 -25.77
C TYR A 504 6.49 -13.88 -25.37
N ALA A 505 5.54 -14.77 -25.05
CA ALA A 505 5.86 -16.16 -24.71
C ALA A 505 4.85 -17.12 -25.35
N LYS A 506 5.34 -18.29 -25.73
CA LYS A 506 4.54 -19.40 -26.24
C LYS A 506 4.68 -20.59 -25.30
N ARG A 507 3.55 -21.25 -25.03
CA ARG A 507 3.56 -22.49 -24.24
C ARG A 507 4.31 -23.59 -25.02
N LYS A 508 5.27 -24.23 -24.40
CA LYS A 508 5.96 -25.38 -24.97
C LYS A 508 4.93 -26.48 -25.25
N ASN A 509 4.98 -27.07 -26.42
CA ASN A 509 4.11 -28.20 -26.71
C ASN A 509 4.46 -29.33 -25.71
N SER A 510 3.45 -29.78 -24.98
CA SER A 510 3.59 -31.00 -24.16
C SER A 510 3.99 -32.13 -25.09
N GLN A 511 5.20 -32.66 -24.94
CA GLN A 511 5.59 -33.92 -25.57
C GLN A 511 4.89 -35.08 -24.89
#